data_c5eef00466b40c2ad2f506aab0e44769
#
_entry.id   c5eef00466b40c2ad2f506aab0e44769
#
_cell.length_a   1.000
_cell.length_b   1.000
_cell.length_c   1.000
_cell.angle_alpha   90.00
_cell.angle_beta   90.00
_cell.angle_gamma   90.00
#
_symmetry.space_group_name_H-M   'P 1'
#
loop_
_entity.id
_entity.type
_entity.pdbx_description
1 polymer ?
#
loop_
_entity_poly.entity_id
_entity_poly.type
_entity_poly.pdbx_seq_one_letter_code
_entity_poly.pdbx_strand_id
1 'polypeptide(L)'
;MSERRRARAGLPAAALCLLIAVLSAAPAAAAEQYWTYTVRPGDTIWGLTEKHCTSVLHWKRIQRINKLPDTPARGILPGTRLRFPIDILKHQPVSARVRLFRGNAQVSRVNGESQPVTAGLELHSGDRLQVAEDSNVTIRFADDSELLVLGGSEIVFDSLSAYGETGMVDTRIRLQSGQVNTRARKHRGGGSRYEIITPAAVAAVRGTEFRVSADSDKPVARSEVLEGNVAVSGEGASRDVPAGFGVLAKAGVAPSAPKPLLPPPDLAPQQAVLDRLPLEFNWDAVDKAQKYRFQVADSSAFDSLLVNAVSGSTRGYYEDLPNGQYALRVRGIDADGLEGVDAVQSFTVAAHPQPPALIGLRDKVIVRDATPEFGWSRPVDIEQFHLQVSANDAFDSLVTDESTLRSERYTPSAELAAGHYYWRVASIDGAGVRGPWSDAAAFEFRAQPNAPAVDAPALGESEIDFHWRDAGAGMRYQFQLDTDAEFPSIILDRVLDSPQITIDRPTASAYFFRVRAIDDTGYASPWSPTQTFSIPASPWQLLVPFGMLLLL
;
A
#
# COMPACT_ATOMS: atom_id res chain seq x y z
N MET A 1 27.51 92.28 10.89
CA MET A 1 28.41 92.69 9.79
C MET A 1 27.92 91.94 8.56
N SER A 2 27.15 92.62 7.79
CA SER A 2 27.38 93.23 6.46
C SER A 2 27.35 92.08 5.44
N GLU A 3 26.68 92.07 4.36
CA GLU A 3 25.91 92.99 3.53
C GLU A 3 25.52 92.16 2.29
N ARG A 4 24.28 92.18 1.90
CA ARG A 4 23.72 92.73 0.64
C ARG A 4 24.39 92.26 -0.67
N ARG A 5 23.71 91.69 -1.63
CA ARG A 5 22.98 92.38 -2.76
C ARG A 5 22.38 91.32 -3.72
N ARG A 6 21.12 91.32 -3.94
CA ARG A 6 20.33 91.60 -5.15
C ARG A 6 21.00 91.50 -6.50
N ALA A 7 20.43 90.69 -7.37
CA ALA A 7 20.10 91.11 -8.76
C ALA A 7 19.05 90.15 -9.38
N ARG A 8 18.13 90.75 -10.06
CA ARG A 8 16.98 90.30 -10.77
C ARG A 8 17.32 89.78 -12.20
N ALA A 9 16.32 89.10 -12.76
CA ALA A 9 15.89 88.93 -14.17
C ALA A 9 16.25 87.55 -14.74
N GLY A 10 15.40 86.84 -15.41
CA GLY A 10 14.20 87.07 -16.16
C GLY A 10 13.69 85.69 -16.65
N LEU A 11 12.40 85.52 -16.73
CA LEU A 11 11.74 84.46 -17.50
C LEU A 11 12.00 84.55 -18.99
N PRO A 12 11.96 83.40 -19.76
CA PRO A 12 10.74 83.20 -20.48
C PRO A 12 10.22 81.75 -20.40
N ALA A 13 8.94 81.67 -20.46
CA ALA A 13 8.10 80.46 -20.57
C ALA A 13 8.42 79.68 -21.88
N ALA A 14 8.75 78.40 -21.74
CA ALA A 14 8.62 77.43 -22.81
C ALA A 14 7.60 76.38 -22.38
N ALA A 15 6.41 76.53 -22.94
CA ALA A 15 5.32 75.56 -22.81
C ALA A 15 5.74 74.25 -23.47
N LEU A 16 6.05 73.20 -22.66
CA LEU A 16 6.25 71.84 -23.14
C LEU A 16 4.89 71.15 -23.15
N CYS A 17 4.22 71.12 -24.33
CA CYS A 17 3.08 70.29 -24.61
C CYS A 17 3.48 68.82 -24.48
N LEU A 18 3.17 68.18 -23.37
CA LEU A 18 3.24 66.73 -23.22
C LEU A 18 2.07 66.12 -23.99
N LEU A 19 2.30 65.68 -25.24
CA LEU A 19 1.39 64.87 -26.02
C LEU A 19 1.39 63.47 -25.35
N ILE A 20 0.40 63.19 -24.51
CA ILE A 20 0.10 61.83 -24.04
C ILE A 20 -0.53 61.09 -25.24
N ALA A 21 0.32 60.37 -25.98
CA ALA A 21 -0.14 59.35 -26.91
C ALA A 21 -0.76 58.19 -26.11
N VAL A 22 -2.09 58.23 -25.92
CA VAL A 22 -2.86 57.07 -25.52
C VAL A 22 -2.77 56.10 -26.70
N LEU A 23 -1.80 55.18 -26.64
CA LEU A 23 -1.84 53.97 -27.45
C LEU A 23 -3.04 53.17 -26.97
N SER A 24 -4.19 53.37 -27.63
CA SER A 24 -5.29 52.41 -27.60
C SER A 24 -4.76 51.12 -28.23
N ALA A 25 -4.34 50.15 -27.38
CA ALA A 25 -4.12 48.79 -27.82
C ALA A 25 -5.47 48.30 -28.38
N ALA A 26 -5.58 48.33 -29.69
CA ALA A 26 -6.70 47.68 -30.38
C ALA A 26 -6.69 46.19 -29.88
N PRO A 27 -7.85 45.62 -29.50
CA PRO A 27 -7.88 44.21 -29.14
C PRO A 27 -7.31 43.42 -30.33
N ALA A 28 -6.27 42.65 -30.10
CA ALA A 28 -5.71 41.77 -31.12
C ALA A 28 -6.88 40.91 -31.63
N ALA A 29 -7.30 41.11 -32.88
CA ALA A 29 -8.33 40.33 -33.50
C ALA A 29 -7.90 38.87 -33.37
N ALA A 30 -8.71 38.06 -32.65
CA ALA A 30 -8.44 36.65 -32.46
C ALA A 30 -8.20 36.02 -33.84
N ALA A 31 -7.02 35.41 -34.03
CA ALA A 31 -6.63 34.85 -35.33
C ALA A 31 -7.73 33.83 -35.74
N GLU A 32 -8.32 34.07 -36.91
CA GLU A 32 -9.39 33.24 -37.44
C GLU A 32 -8.89 31.79 -37.53
N GLN A 33 -9.52 30.87 -36.82
CA GLN A 33 -9.13 29.47 -36.78
C GLN A 33 -9.77 28.70 -37.93
N TYR A 34 -9.05 27.79 -38.55
CA TYR A 34 -9.46 27.06 -39.72
C TYR A 34 -9.35 25.54 -39.54
N TRP A 35 -10.35 24.83 -40.02
CA TRP A 35 -10.26 23.42 -40.35
C TRP A 35 -9.73 23.28 -41.78
N THR A 36 -8.74 22.38 -41.99
CA THR A 36 -8.20 22.13 -43.32
C THR A 36 -8.72 20.79 -43.85
N TYR A 37 -9.43 20.86 -44.97
CA TYR A 37 -9.94 19.71 -45.68
C TYR A 37 -9.13 19.43 -46.94
N THR A 38 -8.80 18.17 -47.21
CA THR A 38 -8.16 17.74 -48.46
C THR A 38 -9.23 17.25 -49.43
N VAL A 39 -9.41 17.94 -50.55
CA VAL A 39 -10.42 17.66 -51.59
C VAL A 39 -10.24 16.24 -52.14
N ARG A 40 -11.36 15.53 -52.26
CA ARG A 40 -11.44 14.19 -52.85
C ARG A 40 -12.04 14.25 -54.26
N PRO A 41 -11.85 13.22 -55.10
CA PRO A 41 -12.51 13.15 -56.38
C PRO A 41 -14.06 13.25 -56.24
N GLY A 42 -14.68 14.14 -57.03
CA GLY A 42 -16.11 14.39 -56.99
C GLY A 42 -16.55 15.48 -56.00
N ASP A 43 -15.67 16.01 -55.16
CA ASP A 43 -16.01 17.12 -54.26
C ASP A 43 -16.24 18.42 -55.03
N THR A 44 -17.26 19.15 -54.58
CA THR A 44 -17.55 20.53 -55.03
C THR A 44 -17.58 21.46 -53.82
N ILE A 45 -17.26 22.76 -54.03
CA ILE A 45 -17.29 23.71 -52.92
C ILE A 45 -18.69 23.81 -52.33
N TRP A 46 -19.72 23.73 -53.17
CA TRP A 46 -21.13 23.73 -52.74
C TRP A 46 -21.42 22.50 -51.87
N GLY A 47 -21.13 21.30 -52.36
CA GLY A 47 -21.36 20.04 -51.61
C GLY A 47 -20.56 19.96 -50.30
N LEU A 48 -19.31 20.43 -50.30
CA LEU A 48 -18.49 20.50 -49.07
C LEU A 48 -19.07 21.50 -48.08
N THR A 49 -19.59 22.67 -48.57
CA THR A 49 -20.21 23.67 -47.70
C THR A 49 -21.53 23.16 -47.13
N GLU A 50 -22.36 22.52 -47.97
CA GLU A 50 -23.62 21.91 -47.54
C GLU A 50 -23.38 20.82 -46.50
N LYS A 51 -22.35 20.00 -46.71
CA LYS A 51 -21.99 18.91 -45.81
C LYS A 51 -21.45 19.40 -44.44
N HIS A 52 -20.56 20.37 -44.46
CA HIS A 52 -19.77 20.71 -43.28
C HIS A 52 -20.16 22.02 -42.60
N CYS A 53 -20.89 22.94 -43.29
CA CYS A 53 -21.20 24.24 -42.75
C CYS A 53 -22.67 24.38 -42.33
N THR A 54 -22.94 25.34 -41.43
CA THR A 54 -24.28 25.66 -40.94
C THR A 54 -25.21 26.18 -42.03
N SER A 55 -24.67 26.77 -43.09
CA SER A 55 -25.41 27.20 -44.26
C SER A 55 -24.56 27.01 -45.51
N VAL A 56 -25.20 26.55 -46.58
CA VAL A 56 -24.59 26.45 -47.90
C VAL A 56 -24.12 27.81 -48.43
N LEU A 57 -24.77 28.91 -48.01
CA LEU A 57 -24.43 30.26 -48.42
C LEU A 57 -23.01 30.69 -48.02
N HIS A 58 -22.37 29.97 -47.12
CA HIS A 58 -20.97 30.22 -46.76
C HIS A 58 -19.98 29.85 -47.87
N TRP A 59 -20.42 29.21 -48.97
CA TRP A 59 -19.53 28.82 -50.07
C TRP A 59 -18.72 30.01 -50.62
N LYS A 60 -19.31 31.21 -50.72
CA LYS A 60 -18.60 32.42 -51.16
C LYS A 60 -17.52 32.85 -50.21
N ARG A 61 -17.71 32.71 -48.89
CA ARG A 61 -16.67 32.97 -47.86
C ARG A 61 -15.50 31.99 -47.99
N ILE A 62 -15.83 30.70 -48.16
CA ILE A 62 -14.82 29.62 -48.32
C ILE A 62 -14.03 29.86 -49.62
N GLN A 63 -14.69 30.19 -50.74
CA GLN A 63 -14.06 30.51 -52.02
C GLN A 63 -13.05 31.63 -51.85
N ARG A 64 -13.43 32.74 -51.24
CA ARG A 64 -12.61 33.92 -51.01
C ARG A 64 -11.39 33.61 -50.15
N ILE A 65 -11.57 32.92 -49.03
CA ILE A 65 -10.50 32.54 -48.11
C ILE A 65 -9.47 31.67 -48.81
N ASN A 66 -9.91 30.77 -49.68
CA ASN A 66 -9.06 29.83 -50.40
C ASN A 66 -8.58 30.37 -51.76
N LYS A 67 -8.92 31.63 -52.12
CA LYS A 67 -8.54 32.29 -53.40
C LYS A 67 -8.92 31.44 -54.62
N LEU A 68 -10.09 30.80 -54.58
CA LEU A 68 -10.61 30.00 -55.69
C LEU A 68 -11.26 30.92 -56.73
N PRO A 69 -11.19 30.58 -58.05
CA PRO A 69 -11.82 31.37 -59.11
C PRO A 69 -13.37 31.38 -58.97
N ASP A 70 -14.02 32.44 -59.44
CA ASP A 70 -15.47 32.65 -59.30
C ASP A 70 -16.32 31.55 -59.99
N THR A 71 -15.82 30.95 -61.02
CA THR A 71 -16.39 29.79 -61.70
C THR A 71 -15.25 28.80 -62.02
N PRO A 72 -15.04 27.79 -61.18
CA PRO A 72 -14.02 26.77 -61.50
C PRO A 72 -14.58 25.92 -62.67
N ALA A 73 -14.08 26.20 -63.90
CA ALA A 73 -14.46 25.52 -65.16
C ALA A 73 -14.22 23.99 -65.11
N ARG A 74 -13.50 23.46 -64.14
CA ARG A 74 -13.12 22.06 -63.99
C ARG A 74 -13.28 21.51 -62.56
N GLY A 75 -14.05 22.18 -61.70
CA GLY A 75 -14.15 21.78 -60.29
C GLY A 75 -12.83 22.08 -59.51
N ILE A 76 -12.80 21.64 -58.25
CA ILE A 76 -11.61 21.78 -57.41
C ILE A 76 -10.75 20.52 -57.59
N LEU A 77 -9.48 20.68 -57.86
CA LEU A 77 -8.56 19.54 -58.07
C LEU A 77 -8.47 18.68 -56.82
N PRO A 78 -8.62 17.36 -56.91
CA PRO A 78 -8.36 16.44 -55.81
C PRO A 78 -6.94 16.64 -55.24
N GLY A 79 -6.81 16.59 -53.91
CA GLY A 79 -5.55 16.88 -53.18
C GLY A 79 -5.40 18.36 -52.78
N THR A 80 -6.22 19.27 -53.32
CA THR A 80 -6.25 20.69 -52.88
C THR A 80 -6.63 20.76 -51.38
N ARG A 81 -5.89 21.58 -50.62
CA ARG A 81 -6.20 21.83 -49.20
C ARG A 81 -7.06 23.08 -49.09
N LEU A 82 -8.31 22.93 -48.65
CA LEU A 82 -9.25 24.02 -48.40
C LEU A 82 -9.32 24.33 -46.91
N ARG A 83 -9.26 25.62 -46.56
CA ARG A 83 -9.47 26.13 -45.20
C ARG A 83 -10.92 26.53 -45.01
N PHE A 84 -11.55 25.99 -44.00
CA PHE A 84 -12.91 26.30 -43.55
C PHE A 84 -12.80 27.01 -42.20
N PRO A 85 -13.34 28.22 -42.06
CA PRO A 85 -13.46 28.89 -40.77
C PRO A 85 -14.29 28.05 -39.81
N ILE A 86 -13.85 27.91 -38.55
CA ILE A 86 -14.50 27.03 -37.56
C ILE A 86 -15.89 27.57 -37.17
N ASP A 87 -16.03 28.88 -37.13
CA ASP A 87 -17.27 29.59 -36.78
C ASP A 87 -18.46 29.26 -37.67
N ILE A 88 -18.23 28.79 -38.90
CA ILE A 88 -19.29 28.40 -39.84
C ILE A 88 -19.53 26.89 -39.91
N LEU A 89 -18.74 26.05 -39.23
CA LEU A 89 -18.90 24.61 -39.28
C LEU A 89 -20.18 24.18 -38.52
N LYS A 90 -20.79 23.09 -38.98
CA LYS A 90 -21.88 22.43 -38.27
C LYS A 90 -21.36 21.94 -36.92
N HIS A 91 -22.10 22.24 -35.88
CA HIS A 91 -21.79 21.92 -34.51
C HIS A 91 -22.96 21.10 -33.94
N GLN A 92 -22.70 19.91 -33.47
CA GLN A 92 -23.72 19.00 -32.95
C GLN A 92 -23.34 18.46 -31.57
N PRO A 93 -24.30 18.31 -30.66
CA PRO A 93 -24.07 17.65 -29.39
C PRO A 93 -23.57 16.21 -29.62
N VAL A 94 -22.65 15.77 -28.80
CA VAL A 94 -22.20 14.37 -28.70
C VAL A 94 -22.22 13.95 -27.26
N SER A 95 -22.36 12.64 -27.00
CA SER A 95 -22.27 12.11 -25.66
C SER A 95 -20.84 11.65 -25.33
N ALA A 96 -20.46 11.75 -24.08
CA ALA A 96 -19.38 10.97 -23.50
C ALA A 96 -19.95 9.70 -22.87
N ARG A 97 -19.13 8.69 -22.59
CA ARG A 97 -19.57 7.42 -21.98
C ARG A 97 -18.74 7.06 -20.77
N VAL A 98 -19.44 6.58 -19.74
CA VAL A 98 -18.77 5.90 -18.62
C VAL A 98 -18.19 4.59 -19.13
N ARG A 99 -16.87 4.49 -19.11
CA ARG A 99 -16.14 3.28 -19.51
C ARG A 99 -16.01 2.28 -18.35
N LEU A 100 -15.54 2.77 -17.20
CA LEU A 100 -15.36 2.00 -15.98
C LEU A 100 -15.82 2.83 -14.79
N PHE A 101 -16.27 2.19 -13.74
CA PHE A 101 -16.50 2.83 -12.46
C PHE A 101 -16.30 1.83 -11.32
N ARG A 102 -15.98 2.37 -10.15
CA ARG A 102 -15.87 1.61 -8.90
C ARG A 102 -16.48 2.44 -7.78
N GLY A 103 -17.18 1.78 -6.87
CA GLY A 103 -17.84 2.42 -5.74
C GLY A 103 -19.12 3.15 -6.15
N ASN A 104 -19.41 4.30 -5.53
CA ASN A 104 -20.64 5.05 -5.68
C ASN A 104 -20.42 6.39 -6.39
N ALA A 105 -21.16 6.62 -7.43
CA ALA A 105 -21.22 7.91 -8.13
C ALA A 105 -22.62 8.17 -8.65
N GLN A 106 -22.99 9.45 -8.77
CA GLN A 106 -24.31 9.88 -9.25
C GLN A 106 -24.18 10.92 -10.35
N VAL A 107 -25.07 10.82 -11.32
CA VAL A 107 -25.25 11.83 -12.38
C VAL A 107 -26.58 12.53 -12.17
N SER A 108 -26.52 13.86 -12.04
CA SER A 108 -27.70 14.72 -12.07
C SER A 108 -27.85 15.34 -13.45
N ARG A 109 -28.99 15.14 -14.07
CA ARG A 109 -29.35 15.68 -15.39
C ARG A 109 -29.83 17.14 -15.32
N VAL A 110 -29.80 17.83 -16.43
CA VAL A 110 -30.30 19.20 -16.54
C VAL A 110 -31.79 19.32 -16.13
N ASN A 111 -32.58 18.28 -16.37
CA ASN A 111 -34.02 18.23 -16.00
C ASN A 111 -34.26 17.99 -14.49
N GLY A 112 -33.20 17.84 -13.70
CA GLY A 112 -33.25 17.58 -12.24
C GLY A 112 -33.32 16.11 -11.86
N GLU A 113 -33.40 15.18 -12.82
CA GLU A 113 -33.29 13.74 -12.52
C GLU A 113 -31.88 13.36 -12.07
N SER A 114 -31.80 12.52 -11.05
CA SER A 114 -30.55 11.97 -10.58
C SER A 114 -30.57 10.44 -10.67
N GLN A 115 -29.47 9.86 -11.15
CA GLN A 115 -29.35 8.41 -11.29
C GLN A 115 -27.94 7.94 -10.92
N PRO A 116 -27.80 6.69 -10.43
CA PRO A 116 -26.50 6.11 -10.18
C PRO A 116 -25.71 5.91 -11.49
N VAL A 117 -24.39 5.99 -11.38
CA VAL A 117 -23.49 5.71 -12.49
C VAL A 117 -23.46 4.20 -12.76
N THR A 118 -23.55 3.86 -14.04
CA THR A 118 -23.39 2.48 -14.54
C THR A 118 -22.44 2.45 -15.73
N ALA A 119 -21.84 1.30 -16.01
CA ALA A 119 -21.00 1.13 -17.18
C ALA A 119 -21.82 1.37 -18.47
N GLY A 120 -21.27 2.11 -19.41
CA GLY A 120 -21.92 2.48 -20.66
C GLY A 120 -22.89 3.66 -20.54
N LEU A 121 -23.12 4.23 -19.36
CA LEU A 121 -24.00 5.40 -19.17
C LEU A 121 -23.52 6.56 -20.05
N GLU A 122 -24.42 7.12 -20.82
CA GLU A 122 -24.17 8.31 -21.65
C GLU A 122 -24.30 9.59 -20.82
N LEU A 123 -23.32 10.47 -21.00
CA LEU A 123 -23.20 11.77 -20.36
C LEU A 123 -23.35 12.86 -21.42
N HIS A 124 -24.11 13.92 -21.11
CA HIS A 124 -24.42 14.99 -22.03
C HIS A 124 -23.99 16.35 -21.47
N SER A 125 -23.95 17.34 -22.34
CA SER A 125 -23.75 18.73 -21.91
C SER A 125 -24.79 19.14 -20.87
N GLY A 126 -24.33 19.75 -19.78
CA GLY A 126 -25.13 20.19 -18.64
C GLY A 126 -25.27 19.15 -17.52
N ASP A 127 -24.91 17.89 -17.75
CA ASP A 127 -24.91 16.88 -16.70
C ASP A 127 -23.85 17.19 -15.62
N ARG A 128 -24.18 16.86 -14.36
CA ARG A 128 -23.30 16.95 -13.21
C ARG A 128 -22.98 15.54 -12.70
N LEU A 129 -21.72 15.23 -12.54
CA LEU A 129 -21.24 13.98 -11.95
C LEU A 129 -20.64 14.25 -10.57
N GLN A 130 -21.10 13.52 -9.56
CA GLN A 130 -20.55 13.48 -8.21
C GLN A 130 -20.02 12.08 -7.93
N VAL A 131 -18.76 12.00 -7.49
CA VAL A 131 -18.05 10.74 -7.17
C VAL A 131 -17.79 10.71 -5.67
N ALA A 132 -18.26 9.67 -4.98
CA ALA A 132 -18.04 9.49 -3.54
C ALA A 132 -16.53 9.27 -3.24
N GLU A 133 -16.10 9.46 -1.97
CA GLU A 133 -14.69 9.48 -1.57
C GLU A 133 -13.90 8.24 -2.03
N ASP A 134 -14.40 7.02 -1.77
CA ASP A 134 -13.71 5.77 -2.10
C ASP A 134 -14.11 5.23 -3.48
N SER A 135 -14.37 6.13 -4.41
CA SER A 135 -14.91 5.79 -5.71
C SER A 135 -14.09 6.39 -6.84
N ASN A 136 -14.26 5.87 -8.03
CA ASN A 136 -13.68 6.48 -9.23
C ASN A 136 -14.51 6.14 -10.48
N VAL A 137 -14.47 7.04 -11.46
CA VAL A 137 -15.21 6.91 -12.72
C VAL A 137 -14.28 7.27 -13.88
N THR A 138 -14.17 6.39 -14.86
CA THR A 138 -13.44 6.64 -16.10
C THR A 138 -14.41 6.90 -17.23
N ILE A 139 -14.26 8.04 -17.86
CA ILE A 139 -15.11 8.55 -18.92
C ILE A 139 -14.33 8.59 -20.23
N ARG A 140 -14.93 8.10 -21.32
CA ARG A 140 -14.41 8.22 -22.68
C ARG A 140 -15.22 9.23 -23.46
N PHE A 141 -14.54 10.16 -24.10
CA PHE A 141 -15.12 11.19 -24.97
C PHE A 141 -15.18 10.74 -26.43
N ALA A 142 -15.86 11.55 -27.26
CA ALA A 142 -16.07 11.25 -28.67
C ALA A 142 -14.80 11.20 -29.53
N ASP A 143 -13.71 11.81 -29.07
CA ASP A 143 -12.37 11.78 -29.69
C ASP A 143 -11.47 10.68 -29.13
N ASP A 144 -12.02 9.76 -28.32
CA ASP A 144 -11.31 8.74 -27.55
C ASP A 144 -10.35 9.28 -26.47
N SER A 145 -10.44 10.55 -26.09
CA SER A 145 -9.82 11.06 -24.87
C SER A 145 -10.47 10.41 -23.65
N GLU A 146 -9.67 10.22 -22.59
CA GLU A 146 -10.16 9.60 -21.35
C GLU A 146 -9.93 10.53 -20.16
N LEU A 147 -10.90 10.52 -19.24
CA LEU A 147 -10.87 11.24 -17.97
C LEU A 147 -11.16 10.28 -16.83
N LEU A 148 -10.20 10.08 -15.96
CA LEU A 148 -10.39 9.41 -14.67
C LEU A 148 -10.74 10.46 -13.62
N VAL A 149 -11.96 10.38 -13.09
CA VAL A 149 -12.48 11.22 -12.00
C VAL A 149 -12.28 10.48 -10.70
N LEU A 150 -11.53 11.07 -9.77
CA LEU A 150 -11.21 10.47 -8.48
C LEU A 150 -12.30 10.77 -7.44
N GLY A 151 -12.25 10.04 -6.32
CA GLY A 151 -13.19 10.20 -5.21
C GLY A 151 -13.20 11.61 -4.64
N GLY A 152 -14.35 12.04 -4.11
CA GLY A 152 -14.58 13.39 -3.61
C GLY A 152 -14.71 14.46 -4.69
N SER A 153 -14.79 14.07 -5.98
CA SER A 153 -14.85 15.02 -7.08
C SER A 153 -16.27 15.34 -7.51
N GLU A 154 -16.46 16.62 -7.89
CA GLU A 154 -17.66 17.10 -8.54
C GLU A 154 -17.31 17.80 -9.85
N ILE A 155 -17.87 17.32 -10.96
CA ILE A 155 -17.68 17.88 -12.30
C ILE A 155 -19.00 18.19 -13.00
N VAL A 156 -18.99 19.19 -13.88
CA VAL A 156 -20.08 19.53 -14.78
C VAL A 156 -19.58 19.51 -16.21
N PHE A 157 -20.32 18.91 -17.13
CA PHE A 157 -20.00 18.88 -18.56
C PHE A 157 -20.57 20.13 -19.23
N ASP A 158 -19.81 21.23 -19.29
CA ASP A 158 -20.26 22.49 -19.85
C ASP A 158 -20.52 22.42 -21.38
N SER A 159 -19.69 21.65 -22.10
CA SER A 159 -19.85 21.40 -23.53
C SER A 159 -19.32 20.02 -23.90
N LEU A 160 -20.16 19.24 -24.57
CA LEU A 160 -19.79 17.98 -25.24
C LEU A 160 -20.36 18.08 -26.67
N SER A 161 -19.52 18.41 -27.63
CA SER A 161 -19.94 18.62 -29.00
C SER A 161 -18.85 18.31 -30.02
N ALA A 162 -19.26 18.07 -31.27
CA ALA A 162 -18.37 17.80 -32.38
C ALA A 162 -18.72 18.66 -33.60
N TYR A 163 -17.73 18.98 -34.41
CA TYR A 163 -17.88 19.73 -35.64
C TYR A 163 -18.17 18.79 -36.82
N GLY A 164 -19.37 18.27 -36.88
CA GLY A 164 -19.80 17.35 -37.94
C GLY A 164 -18.85 16.15 -38.10
N GLU A 165 -18.50 15.80 -39.34
CA GLU A 165 -17.56 14.71 -39.66
C GLU A 165 -16.09 15.16 -39.72
N THR A 166 -15.75 16.29 -39.15
CA THR A 166 -14.36 16.84 -39.22
C THR A 166 -13.40 16.12 -38.34
N GLY A 167 -13.89 15.36 -37.35
CA GLY A 167 -13.09 14.75 -36.28
C GLY A 167 -12.62 15.75 -35.22
N MET A 168 -13.10 17.00 -35.28
CA MET A 168 -12.84 17.98 -34.23
C MET A 168 -13.94 17.93 -33.17
N VAL A 169 -13.57 18.12 -31.90
CA VAL A 169 -14.46 18.14 -30.74
C VAL A 169 -14.30 19.45 -29.96
N ASP A 170 -15.35 19.83 -29.23
CA ASP A 170 -15.32 20.87 -28.21
C ASP A 170 -15.81 20.26 -26.89
N THR A 171 -14.83 19.88 -26.06
CA THR A 171 -15.03 19.28 -24.74
C THR A 171 -14.63 20.27 -23.67
N ARG A 172 -15.58 20.69 -22.84
CA ARG A 172 -15.35 21.59 -21.70
C ARG A 172 -15.95 20.99 -20.45
N ILE A 173 -15.11 20.80 -19.45
CA ILE A 173 -15.46 20.18 -18.19
C ILE A 173 -15.15 21.18 -17.08
N ARG A 174 -16.11 21.42 -16.22
CA ARG A 174 -15.91 22.22 -15.02
C ARG A 174 -15.67 21.31 -13.83
N LEU A 175 -14.47 21.33 -13.29
CA LEU A 175 -14.09 20.68 -12.03
C LEU A 175 -14.38 21.65 -10.90
N GLN A 176 -15.44 21.42 -10.14
CA GLN A 176 -15.83 22.25 -9.01
C GLN A 176 -14.98 21.96 -7.80
N SER A 177 -14.72 20.66 -7.53
CA SER A 177 -13.85 20.18 -6.46
C SER A 177 -13.30 18.79 -6.80
N GLY A 178 -12.21 18.39 -6.12
CA GLY A 178 -11.60 17.07 -6.25
C GLY A 178 -10.47 17.03 -7.28
N GLN A 179 -10.27 15.89 -7.91
CA GLN A 179 -9.13 15.64 -8.79
C GLN A 179 -9.52 14.79 -10.01
N VAL A 180 -8.96 15.13 -11.14
CA VAL A 180 -9.13 14.38 -12.39
C VAL A 180 -7.77 14.14 -13.04
N ASN A 181 -7.62 12.95 -13.65
CA ASN A 181 -6.47 12.60 -14.47
C ASN A 181 -6.94 12.44 -15.92
N THR A 182 -6.29 13.12 -16.84
CA THR A 182 -6.69 13.21 -18.24
C THR A 182 -5.64 12.63 -19.15
N ARG A 183 -6.06 11.78 -20.10
CA ARG A 183 -5.31 11.38 -21.28
C ARG A 183 -6.01 11.91 -22.50
N ALA A 184 -5.69 13.15 -22.90
CA ALA A 184 -6.25 13.76 -24.08
C ALA A 184 -5.52 13.27 -25.33
N ARG A 185 -6.28 12.87 -26.36
CA ARG A 185 -5.70 12.52 -27.66
C ARG A 185 -5.15 13.73 -28.40
N LYS A 186 -4.12 13.54 -29.22
CA LYS A 186 -3.62 14.60 -30.11
C LYS A 186 -4.69 15.01 -31.10
N HIS A 187 -5.16 16.23 -30.99
CA HIS A 187 -6.23 16.76 -31.84
C HIS A 187 -5.83 16.85 -33.31
N ARG A 188 -6.71 16.42 -34.19
CA ARG A 188 -6.60 16.61 -35.62
C ARG A 188 -7.30 17.91 -36.00
N GLY A 189 -6.52 18.98 -36.29
CA GLY A 189 -7.07 20.27 -36.73
C GLY A 189 -7.02 21.36 -35.66
N GLY A 190 -7.08 22.63 -36.12
CA GLY A 190 -6.91 23.82 -35.29
C GLY A 190 -8.10 24.18 -34.39
N GLY A 191 -9.25 23.51 -34.56
CA GLY A 191 -10.49 23.84 -33.89
C GLY A 191 -10.95 22.91 -32.78
N SER A 192 -10.22 21.79 -32.54
CA SER A 192 -10.52 20.96 -31.40
C SER A 192 -10.14 21.69 -30.12
N ARG A 193 -11.01 21.57 -29.12
CA ARG A 193 -10.84 22.16 -27.80
C ARG A 193 -11.07 21.09 -26.74
N TYR A 194 -10.16 20.99 -25.78
CA TYR A 194 -10.33 20.23 -24.57
C TYR A 194 -9.89 21.11 -23.40
N GLU A 195 -10.85 21.46 -22.55
CA GLU A 195 -10.62 22.39 -21.44
C GLU A 195 -11.15 21.81 -20.14
N ILE A 196 -10.35 21.94 -19.07
CA ILE A 196 -10.79 21.73 -17.69
C ILE A 196 -10.82 23.09 -17.01
N ILE A 197 -12.02 23.50 -16.62
CA ILE A 197 -12.32 24.78 -15.99
C ILE A 197 -12.43 24.54 -14.49
N THR A 198 -11.65 25.25 -13.70
CA THR A 198 -11.70 25.23 -12.23
C THR A 198 -12.13 26.60 -11.72
N PRO A 199 -12.50 26.76 -10.44
CA PRO A 199 -12.78 28.08 -9.86
C PRO A 199 -11.59 29.07 -9.94
N ALA A 200 -10.37 28.57 -10.13
CA ALA A 200 -9.15 29.39 -10.13
C ALA A 200 -8.49 29.57 -11.50
N ALA A 201 -8.69 28.66 -12.44
CA ALA A 201 -8.01 28.67 -13.74
C ALA A 201 -8.68 27.77 -14.76
N VAL A 202 -8.32 27.96 -16.02
CA VAL A 202 -8.67 27.09 -17.15
C VAL A 202 -7.41 26.41 -17.67
N ALA A 203 -7.42 25.08 -17.71
CA ALA A 203 -6.38 24.25 -18.33
C ALA A 203 -6.85 23.82 -19.73
N ALA A 204 -6.19 24.32 -20.78
CA ALA A 204 -6.49 24.00 -22.18
C ALA A 204 -5.37 23.15 -22.78
N VAL A 205 -5.73 22.07 -23.50
CA VAL A 205 -4.77 21.06 -23.96
C VAL A 205 -4.92 20.68 -25.43
N ARG A 206 -3.81 20.13 -25.98
CA ARG A 206 -3.77 19.56 -27.34
C ARG A 206 -3.00 18.25 -27.38
N GLY A 207 -3.56 17.18 -26.75
CA GLY A 207 -2.96 15.86 -26.75
C GLY A 207 -1.87 15.68 -25.69
N THR A 208 -2.30 15.59 -24.44
CA THR A 208 -1.45 15.62 -23.25
C THR A 208 -1.95 14.61 -22.21
N GLU A 209 -1.04 14.11 -21.38
CA GLU A 209 -1.38 13.47 -20.12
C GLU A 209 -1.10 14.44 -18.97
N PHE A 210 -2.13 14.74 -18.19
CA PHE A 210 -2.03 15.74 -17.12
C PHE A 210 -3.08 15.50 -16.03
N ARG A 211 -2.86 16.09 -14.87
CA ARG A 211 -3.74 16.05 -13.71
C ARG A 211 -4.21 17.46 -13.39
N VAL A 212 -5.45 17.57 -12.93
CA VAL A 212 -5.99 18.83 -12.41
C VAL A 212 -6.69 18.53 -11.09
N SER A 213 -6.39 19.33 -10.07
CA SER A 213 -7.11 19.32 -8.81
C SER A 213 -7.66 20.69 -8.46
N ALA A 214 -8.82 20.73 -7.79
CA ALA A 214 -9.45 21.93 -7.27
C ALA A 214 -9.85 21.68 -5.82
N ASP A 215 -9.44 22.59 -4.92
CA ASP A 215 -9.83 22.49 -3.52
C ASP A 215 -11.30 22.90 -3.33
N SER A 216 -12.05 22.18 -2.49
CA SER A 216 -13.46 22.47 -2.19
C SER A 216 -13.63 23.77 -1.40
N ASP A 217 -12.73 24.04 -0.45
CA ASP A 217 -12.85 25.09 0.54
C ASP A 217 -12.12 26.38 0.16
N LYS A 218 -11.19 26.28 -0.76
CA LYS A 218 -10.35 27.39 -1.23
C LYS A 218 -10.34 27.41 -2.74
N PRO A 219 -10.47 28.59 -3.35
CA PRO A 219 -10.40 28.69 -4.81
C PRO A 219 -8.94 28.55 -5.31
N VAL A 220 -8.37 27.37 -5.09
CA VAL A 220 -7.02 26.95 -5.49
C VAL A 220 -7.15 25.76 -6.42
N ALA A 221 -6.41 25.80 -7.52
CA ALA A 221 -6.29 24.69 -8.46
C ALA A 221 -4.82 24.39 -8.72
N ARG A 222 -4.53 23.14 -9.03
CA ARG A 222 -3.20 22.65 -9.41
C ARG A 222 -3.31 21.94 -10.75
N SER A 223 -2.32 22.11 -11.59
CA SER A 223 -2.22 21.37 -12.86
C SER A 223 -0.81 20.83 -12.98
N GLU A 224 -0.68 19.51 -13.11
CA GLU A 224 0.59 18.81 -13.31
C GLU A 224 0.57 18.14 -14.68
N VAL A 225 1.61 18.39 -15.48
CA VAL A 225 1.73 17.87 -16.84
C VAL A 225 2.73 16.72 -16.86
N LEU A 226 2.26 15.54 -17.27
CA LEU A 226 3.09 14.32 -17.36
C LEU A 226 3.61 14.12 -18.77
N GLU A 227 2.80 14.42 -19.80
CA GLU A 227 3.19 14.35 -21.21
C GLU A 227 2.61 15.54 -21.99
N GLY A 228 3.37 16.11 -22.91
CA GLY A 228 2.94 17.19 -23.80
C GLY A 228 3.06 18.58 -23.18
N ASN A 229 2.07 19.45 -23.43
CA ASN A 229 2.05 20.84 -22.96
C ASN A 229 0.62 21.30 -22.67
N VAL A 230 0.41 22.00 -21.56
CA VAL A 230 -0.90 22.54 -21.12
C VAL A 230 -0.82 24.04 -21.00
N ALA A 231 -1.76 24.76 -21.59
CA ALA A 231 -1.92 26.19 -21.35
C ALA A 231 -2.84 26.41 -20.16
N VAL A 232 -2.33 26.97 -19.06
CA VAL A 232 -3.10 27.31 -17.86
C VAL A 232 -3.32 28.81 -17.81
N SER A 233 -4.60 29.23 -17.87
CA SER A 233 -5.00 30.63 -17.93
C SER A 233 -5.81 31.03 -16.70
N GLY A 234 -5.55 32.24 -16.17
CA GLY A 234 -6.31 32.84 -15.07
C GLY A 234 -5.95 34.32 -14.94
N GLU A 235 -6.90 35.17 -14.52
CA GLU A 235 -6.72 36.62 -14.31
C GLU A 235 -5.98 37.33 -15.45
N GLY A 236 -6.40 37.05 -16.70
CA GLY A 236 -5.82 37.70 -17.88
C GLY A 236 -4.41 37.26 -18.27
N ALA A 237 -3.80 36.32 -17.55
CA ALA A 237 -2.51 35.74 -17.85
C ALA A 237 -2.62 34.26 -18.25
N SER A 238 -1.69 33.82 -19.11
CA SER A 238 -1.56 32.42 -19.50
C SER A 238 -0.15 31.93 -19.29
N ARG A 239 -0.01 30.66 -18.89
CA ARG A 239 1.26 29.98 -18.72
C ARG A 239 1.27 28.68 -19.51
N ASP A 240 2.26 28.50 -20.34
CA ASP A 240 2.54 27.22 -20.98
C ASP A 240 3.30 26.33 -20.00
N VAL A 241 2.73 25.18 -19.66
CA VAL A 241 3.28 24.22 -18.70
C VAL A 241 3.72 22.98 -19.47
N PRO A 242 5.04 22.75 -19.61
CA PRO A 242 5.56 21.58 -20.31
C PRO A 242 5.52 20.33 -19.42
N ALA A 243 5.73 19.16 -20.03
CA ALA A 243 5.87 17.89 -19.32
C ALA A 243 6.92 17.96 -18.21
N GLY A 244 6.64 17.35 -17.05
CA GLY A 244 7.49 17.36 -15.86
C GLY A 244 7.35 18.62 -15.00
N PHE A 245 6.40 19.50 -15.30
CA PHE A 245 6.14 20.72 -14.55
C PHE A 245 4.69 20.80 -14.07
N GLY A 246 4.49 21.53 -12.98
CA GLY A 246 3.20 21.86 -12.42
C GLY A 246 3.05 23.36 -12.16
N VAL A 247 1.81 23.79 -12.04
CA VAL A 247 1.41 25.18 -11.79
C VAL A 247 0.37 25.22 -10.71
N LEU A 248 0.48 26.22 -9.83
CA LEU A 248 -0.52 26.57 -8.83
C LEU A 248 -1.28 27.80 -9.30
N ALA A 249 -2.61 27.73 -9.33
CA ALA A 249 -3.50 28.84 -9.63
C ALA A 249 -4.37 29.16 -8.40
N LYS A 250 -4.54 30.45 -8.10
CA LYS A 250 -5.44 30.97 -7.07
C LYS A 250 -6.39 31.93 -7.73
N ALA A 251 -7.68 31.90 -7.36
CA ALA A 251 -8.64 32.84 -7.91
C ALA A 251 -8.22 34.28 -7.60
N GLY A 252 -8.40 35.17 -8.58
CA GLY A 252 -8.02 36.56 -8.45
C GLY A 252 -6.52 36.84 -8.61
N VAL A 253 -5.71 35.82 -8.99
CA VAL A 253 -4.27 35.97 -9.17
C VAL A 253 -3.81 35.21 -10.43
N ALA A 254 -2.88 35.77 -11.17
CA ALA A 254 -2.25 35.09 -12.30
C ALA A 254 -1.63 33.73 -11.86
N PRO A 255 -1.71 32.68 -12.70
CA PRO A 255 -1.10 31.40 -12.40
C PRO A 255 0.41 31.54 -12.11
N SER A 256 0.94 30.75 -11.16
CA SER A 256 2.35 30.75 -10.81
C SER A 256 3.24 30.46 -12.03
N ALA A 257 4.54 30.74 -11.94
CA ALA A 257 5.48 30.17 -12.88
C ALA A 257 5.48 28.63 -12.80
N PRO A 258 5.66 27.91 -13.91
CA PRO A 258 5.80 26.46 -13.89
C PRO A 258 6.95 26.03 -12.97
N LYS A 259 6.69 25.05 -12.09
CA LYS A 259 7.62 24.47 -11.13
C LYS A 259 7.91 23.02 -11.51
N PRO A 260 9.17 22.55 -11.49
CA PRO A 260 9.46 21.14 -11.72
C PRO A 260 8.71 20.26 -10.73
N LEU A 261 8.09 19.19 -11.22
CA LEU A 261 7.48 18.16 -10.38
C LEU A 261 8.56 17.37 -9.62
N LEU A 262 8.20 16.84 -8.46
CA LEU A 262 9.07 15.92 -7.73
C LEU A 262 9.38 14.69 -8.59
N PRO A 263 10.61 14.14 -8.51
CA PRO A 263 10.94 12.90 -9.20
C PRO A 263 10.10 11.72 -8.65
N PRO A 264 9.99 10.63 -9.41
CA PRO A 264 9.35 9.42 -8.92
C PRO A 264 10.12 8.85 -7.72
N PRO A 265 9.42 8.31 -6.68
CA PRO A 265 10.08 7.56 -5.62
C PRO A 265 10.68 6.26 -6.16
N ASP A 266 11.74 5.75 -5.51
CA ASP A 266 12.23 4.41 -5.80
C ASP A 266 11.32 3.38 -5.12
N LEU A 267 10.87 2.38 -5.88
CA LEU A 267 10.04 1.27 -5.42
C LEU A 267 10.86 -0.02 -5.15
N ALA A 268 12.19 0.04 -5.15
CA ALA A 268 13.04 -1.11 -4.84
C ALA A 268 12.71 -1.79 -3.48
N PRO A 269 12.28 -1.05 -2.43
CA PRO A 269 11.84 -1.67 -1.17
C PRO A 269 10.54 -2.47 -1.26
N GLN A 270 9.75 -2.29 -2.33
CA GLN A 270 8.47 -2.98 -2.50
C GLN A 270 8.67 -4.46 -2.83
N GLN A 271 8.07 -5.34 -2.03
CA GLN A 271 8.08 -6.78 -2.28
C GLN A 271 7.26 -7.13 -3.54
N ALA A 272 7.78 -8.07 -4.33
CA ALA A 272 7.10 -8.54 -5.53
C ALA A 272 5.86 -9.41 -5.21
N VAL A 273 5.87 -10.08 -4.06
CA VAL A 273 4.76 -10.91 -3.56
C VAL A 273 4.40 -10.45 -2.16
N LEU A 274 3.13 -10.14 -1.94
CA LEU A 274 2.56 -9.80 -0.64
C LEU A 274 1.71 -10.99 -0.19
N ASP A 275 2.16 -11.66 0.86
CA ASP A 275 1.54 -12.86 1.42
C ASP A 275 1.05 -12.67 2.86
N ARG A 276 1.03 -11.42 3.35
CA ARG A 276 0.55 -11.03 4.68
C ARG A 276 -0.49 -9.92 4.59
N LEU A 277 -1.43 -9.92 5.51
CA LEU A 277 -2.39 -8.84 5.72
C LEU A 277 -2.11 -8.12 7.07
N PRO A 278 -2.35 -6.80 7.13
CA PRO A 278 -2.71 -5.93 6.00
C PRO A 278 -1.59 -5.86 4.96
N LEU A 279 -1.95 -5.58 3.69
CA LEU A 279 -0.97 -5.38 2.63
C LEU A 279 -0.14 -4.15 2.95
N GLU A 280 1.18 -4.28 2.90
CA GLU A 280 2.14 -3.19 3.14
C GLU A 280 2.84 -2.81 1.84
N PHE A 281 2.83 -1.50 1.52
CA PHE A 281 3.49 -0.92 0.37
C PHE A 281 4.63 -0.02 0.84
N ASN A 282 5.80 -0.17 0.24
CA ASN A 282 7.03 0.52 0.64
C ASN A 282 7.66 1.25 -0.54
N TRP A 283 8.27 2.41 -0.28
CA TRP A 283 9.02 3.21 -1.25
C TRP A 283 10.09 4.05 -0.54
N ASP A 284 11.05 4.55 -1.30
CA ASP A 284 12.07 5.44 -0.75
C ASP A 284 11.59 6.89 -0.69
N ALA A 285 12.18 7.63 0.24
CA ALA A 285 11.87 9.04 0.45
C ALA A 285 12.35 9.90 -0.74
N VAL A 286 11.48 10.81 -1.18
CA VAL A 286 11.80 11.83 -2.19
C VAL A 286 12.06 13.16 -1.48
N ASP A 287 13.18 13.83 -1.86
CA ASP A 287 13.49 15.15 -1.32
C ASP A 287 12.32 16.13 -1.55
N LYS A 288 11.99 16.94 -0.53
CA LYS A 288 10.88 17.92 -0.50
C LYS A 288 9.47 17.33 -0.58
N ALA A 289 9.29 16.03 -0.65
CA ALA A 289 7.97 15.43 -0.50
C ALA A 289 7.48 15.61 0.95
N GLN A 290 6.25 16.08 1.11
CA GLN A 290 5.58 16.20 2.40
C GLN A 290 4.67 15.01 2.68
N LYS A 291 4.15 14.42 1.62
CA LYS A 291 3.23 13.26 1.62
C LYS A 291 3.46 12.47 0.34
N TYR A 292 2.83 11.30 0.30
CA TYR A 292 2.83 10.43 -0.87
C TYR A 292 1.41 10.00 -1.19
N ARG A 293 1.05 10.03 -2.48
CA ARG A 293 -0.13 9.32 -2.95
C ARG A 293 0.29 7.96 -3.45
N PHE A 294 -0.39 6.92 -2.98
CA PHE A 294 -0.24 5.58 -3.53
C PHE A 294 -1.58 5.08 -4.06
N GLN A 295 -1.54 4.37 -5.16
CA GLN A 295 -2.70 3.86 -5.86
C GLN A 295 -2.43 2.42 -6.29
N VAL A 296 -3.46 1.57 -6.20
CA VAL A 296 -3.41 0.18 -6.67
C VAL A 296 -4.51 -0.01 -7.70
N ALA A 297 -4.19 -0.73 -8.75
CA ALA A 297 -5.11 -1.08 -9.84
C ALA A 297 -4.85 -2.52 -10.34
N ASP A 298 -5.82 -3.09 -11.04
CA ASP A 298 -5.76 -4.41 -11.70
C ASP A 298 -4.84 -4.37 -12.94
N SER A 299 -4.47 -3.19 -13.42
CA SER A 299 -3.58 -3.02 -14.56
C SER A 299 -2.69 -1.79 -14.42
N SER A 300 -1.54 -1.82 -15.10
CA SER A 300 -0.61 -0.69 -15.18
C SER A 300 -1.14 0.53 -15.95
N ALA A 301 -2.31 0.43 -16.57
CA ALA A 301 -3.00 1.56 -17.20
C ALA A 301 -3.67 2.49 -16.17
N PHE A 302 -3.96 2.00 -14.96
CA PHE A 302 -4.66 2.74 -13.89
C PHE A 302 -5.96 3.40 -14.35
N ASP A 303 -6.70 2.72 -15.21
CA ASP A 303 -7.99 3.20 -15.71
C ASP A 303 -9.11 3.07 -14.66
N SER A 304 -8.94 2.18 -13.69
CA SER A 304 -9.80 2.01 -12.53
C SER A 304 -8.93 1.73 -11.32
N LEU A 305 -9.22 2.36 -10.20
CA LEU A 305 -8.43 2.24 -8.99
C LEU A 305 -9.13 1.38 -7.95
N LEU A 306 -8.39 0.43 -7.39
CA LEU A 306 -8.78 -0.36 -6.22
C LEU A 306 -8.50 0.40 -4.93
N VAL A 307 -7.35 1.07 -4.92
CA VAL A 307 -6.88 1.88 -3.79
C VAL A 307 -6.44 3.25 -4.32
N ASN A 308 -6.84 4.32 -3.63
CA ASN A 308 -6.37 5.68 -3.85
C ASN A 308 -6.23 6.35 -2.49
N ALA A 309 -5.02 6.39 -1.97
CA ALA A 309 -4.79 6.88 -0.62
C ALA A 309 -3.56 7.80 -0.53
N VAL A 310 -3.51 8.60 0.53
CA VAL A 310 -2.39 9.50 0.83
C VAL A 310 -1.76 9.09 2.14
N SER A 311 -0.44 8.90 2.14
CA SER A 311 0.36 8.61 3.33
C SER A 311 1.27 9.78 3.68
N GLY A 312 1.45 10.04 4.97
CA GLY A 312 2.45 11.00 5.49
C GLY A 312 3.85 10.40 5.68
N SER A 313 4.04 9.14 5.33
CA SER A 313 5.30 8.40 5.45
C SER A 313 5.63 7.67 4.15
N THR A 314 6.79 7.01 4.11
CA THR A 314 7.24 6.17 2.99
C THR A 314 6.60 4.77 2.99
N ARG A 315 5.46 4.62 3.65
CA ARG A 315 4.69 3.37 3.74
C ARG A 315 3.22 3.63 3.53
N GLY A 316 2.57 2.68 2.89
CA GLY A 316 1.12 2.61 2.75
C GLY A 316 0.60 1.26 3.20
N TYR A 317 -0.63 1.24 3.70
CA TYR A 317 -1.30 0.01 4.12
C TYR A 317 -2.68 -0.07 3.48
N TYR A 318 -3.09 -1.28 3.16
CA TYR A 318 -4.45 -1.58 2.74
C TYR A 318 -4.92 -2.88 3.38
N GLU A 319 -6.18 -2.92 3.78
CA GLU A 319 -6.69 -4.02 4.58
C GLU A 319 -6.55 -5.37 3.89
N ASP A 320 -7.07 -5.47 2.65
CA ASP A 320 -7.11 -6.73 1.93
C ASP A 320 -7.38 -6.53 0.42
N LEU A 321 -6.81 -7.42 -0.40
CA LEU A 321 -7.13 -7.61 -1.82
C LEU A 321 -7.16 -9.11 -2.12
N PRO A 322 -8.01 -9.58 -3.02
CA PRO A 322 -7.98 -10.97 -3.50
C PRO A 322 -6.60 -11.37 -4.04
N ASN A 323 -6.29 -12.67 -4.00
CA ASN A 323 -5.09 -13.17 -4.69
C ASN A 323 -5.12 -12.79 -6.17
N GLY A 324 -4.01 -12.28 -6.69
CA GLY A 324 -3.93 -11.81 -8.06
C GLY A 324 -2.74 -10.92 -8.34
N GLN A 325 -2.63 -10.49 -9.60
CA GLN A 325 -1.61 -9.54 -10.03
C GLN A 325 -2.18 -8.12 -10.06
N TYR A 326 -1.41 -7.18 -9.57
CA TYR A 326 -1.78 -5.78 -9.42
C TYR A 326 -0.64 -4.86 -9.82
N ALA A 327 -0.96 -3.60 -10.05
CA ALA A 327 0.01 -2.54 -10.23
C ALA A 327 -0.10 -1.51 -9.08
N LEU A 328 1.04 -1.18 -8.50
CA LEU A 328 1.24 -0.10 -7.55
C LEU A 328 1.76 1.13 -8.29
N ARG A 329 1.19 2.29 -8.01
CA ARG A 329 1.66 3.58 -8.46
C ARG A 329 1.86 4.51 -7.27
N VAL A 330 3.04 5.13 -7.16
CA VAL A 330 3.37 6.03 -6.05
C VAL A 330 3.97 7.33 -6.59
N ARG A 331 3.66 8.46 -5.95
CA ARG A 331 4.25 9.77 -6.22
C ARG A 331 4.33 10.62 -4.97
N GLY A 332 5.34 11.46 -4.89
CA GLY A 332 5.49 12.45 -3.84
C GLY A 332 4.54 13.65 -4.03
N ILE A 333 4.13 14.28 -2.95
CA ILE A 333 3.34 15.52 -2.92
C ILE A 333 4.18 16.58 -2.22
N ASP A 334 4.41 17.71 -2.87
CA ASP A 334 5.21 18.81 -2.32
C ASP A 334 4.41 19.73 -1.37
N ALA A 335 5.05 20.75 -0.83
CA ALA A 335 4.44 21.72 0.10
C ALA A 335 3.32 22.58 -0.54
N ASP A 336 3.32 22.74 -1.87
CA ASP A 336 2.25 23.43 -2.60
C ASP A 336 1.08 22.49 -2.94
N GLY A 337 1.22 21.20 -2.63
CA GLY A 337 0.27 20.14 -2.96
C GLY A 337 0.37 19.66 -4.40
N LEU A 338 1.43 20.02 -5.14
CA LEU A 338 1.68 19.48 -6.47
C LEU A 338 2.14 18.03 -6.37
N GLU A 339 1.52 17.16 -7.14
CA GLU A 339 1.86 15.74 -7.21
C GLU A 339 2.97 15.48 -8.22
N GLY A 340 4.02 14.79 -7.80
CA GLY A 340 5.21 14.47 -8.59
C GLY A 340 4.97 13.47 -9.73
N VAL A 341 6.05 13.03 -10.34
CA VAL A 341 6.06 12.00 -11.38
C VAL A 341 5.78 10.63 -10.74
N ASP A 342 5.05 9.79 -11.45
CA ASP A 342 4.65 8.47 -10.98
C ASP A 342 5.81 7.46 -11.05
N ALA A 343 6.04 6.70 -9.98
CA ALA A 343 6.72 5.41 -10.03
C ALA A 343 5.67 4.30 -10.13
N VAL A 344 5.93 3.28 -10.93
CA VAL A 344 5.00 2.16 -11.16
C VAL A 344 5.72 0.83 -11.04
N GLN A 345 5.13 -0.11 -10.30
CA GLN A 345 5.63 -1.47 -10.15
C GLN A 345 4.48 -2.47 -10.08
N SER A 346 4.65 -3.64 -10.72
CA SER A 346 3.72 -4.76 -10.58
C SER A 346 4.07 -5.58 -9.34
N PHE A 347 3.05 -6.12 -8.68
CA PHE A 347 3.18 -7.03 -7.56
C PHE A 347 2.07 -8.08 -7.58
N THR A 348 2.25 -9.13 -6.79
CA THR A 348 1.27 -10.23 -6.64
C THR A 348 0.78 -10.28 -5.20
N VAL A 349 -0.52 -10.41 -5.00
CA VAL A 349 -1.11 -10.76 -3.70
C VAL A 349 -1.28 -12.27 -3.67
N ALA A 350 -0.76 -12.91 -2.62
CA ALA A 350 -0.86 -14.34 -2.35
C ALA A 350 -1.15 -14.58 -0.85
N ALA A 351 -2.03 -13.76 -0.26
CA ALA A 351 -2.33 -13.73 1.17
C ALA A 351 -3.48 -14.67 1.56
N HIS A 352 -4.19 -15.26 0.59
CA HIS A 352 -5.36 -16.11 0.83
C HIS A 352 -5.14 -17.55 0.37
N PRO A 353 -5.74 -18.53 1.08
CA PRO A 353 -6.40 -18.38 2.39
C PRO A 353 -5.41 -17.94 3.47
N GLN A 354 -5.89 -17.17 4.45
CA GLN A 354 -5.02 -16.67 5.53
C GLN A 354 -4.47 -17.84 6.37
N PRO A 355 -3.20 -17.75 6.82
CA PRO A 355 -2.62 -18.76 7.69
C PRO A 355 -3.30 -18.76 9.07
N PRO A 356 -3.37 -19.91 9.74
CA PRO A 356 -3.89 -19.99 11.09
C PRO A 356 -2.91 -19.35 12.09
N ALA A 357 -3.45 -18.88 13.22
CA ALA A 357 -2.63 -18.50 14.36
C ALA A 357 -2.17 -19.76 15.10
N LEU A 358 -0.87 -19.88 15.39
CA LEU A 358 -0.32 -20.99 16.14
C LEU A 358 -0.70 -20.87 17.62
N ILE A 359 -1.02 -22.01 18.26
CA ILE A 359 -1.43 -22.12 19.65
C ILE A 359 -0.49 -23.13 20.35
N GLY A 360 -0.05 -22.82 21.56
CA GLY A 360 0.80 -23.73 22.34
C GLY A 360 2.30 -23.54 22.09
N LEU A 361 2.96 -24.50 21.50
CA LEU A 361 4.42 -24.57 21.34
C LEU A 361 5.00 -23.33 20.62
N ARG A 362 5.29 -22.26 21.37
CA ARG A 362 5.80 -20.98 20.87
C ARG A 362 6.91 -20.45 21.78
N ASP A 363 7.67 -19.50 21.24
CA ASP A 363 8.62 -18.69 22.02
C ASP A 363 9.72 -19.49 22.74
N LYS A 364 10.26 -20.51 22.04
CA LYS A 364 11.37 -21.34 22.54
C LYS A 364 11.03 -22.11 23.82
N VAL A 365 9.76 -22.50 24.00
CA VAL A 365 9.33 -23.34 25.11
C VAL A 365 10.09 -24.67 25.10
N ILE A 366 10.47 -25.16 26.29
CA ILE A 366 11.06 -26.49 26.47
C ILE A 366 9.93 -27.47 26.74
N VAL A 367 9.79 -28.48 25.89
CA VAL A 367 8.86 -29.58 26.07
C VAL A 367 9.59 -30.85 26.51
N ARG A 368 8.92 -31.68 27.31
CA ARG A 368 9.44 -32.93 27.85
C ARG A 368 8.76 -34.16 27.30
N ASP A 369 7.72 -33.96 26.52
CA ASP A 369 7.01 -35.00 25.77
C ASP A 369 7.66 -35.18 24.40
N ALA A 370 8.02 -36.41 24.06
CA ALA A 370 8.60 -36.76 22.77
C ALA A 370 7.59 -36.66 21.60
N THR A 371 6.29 -36.65 21.92
CA THR A 371 5.20 -36.50 20.97
C THR A 371 4.31 -35.30 21.32
N PRO A 372 4.86 -34.07 21.25
CA PRO A 372 4.14 -32.87 21.68
C PRO A 372 2.93 -32.59 20.78
N GLU A 373 1.85 -32.10 21.38
CA GLU A 373 0.66 -31.67 20.62
C GLU A 373 0.90 -30.30 19.97
N PHE A 374 0.76 -30.21 18.65
CA PHE A 374 0.72 -28.98 17.87
C PHE A 374 -0.72 -28.49 17.76
N GLY A 375 -0.96 -27.21 17.98
CA GLY A 375 -2.31 -26.62 17.93
C GLY A 375 -2.35 -25.29 17.18
N TRP A 376 -3.43 -25.02 16.49
CA TRP A 376 -3.64 -23.78 15.75
C TRP A 376 -5.11 -23.37 15.70
N SER A 377 -5.40 -22.13 15.31
CA SER A 377 -6.76 -21.64 15.11
C SER A 377 -7.32 -22.10 13.77
N ARG A 378 -8.66 -22.09 13.64
CA ARG A 378 -9.33 -22.31 12.37
C ARG A 378 -9.80 -20.99 11.79
N PRO A 379 -9.21 -20.46 10.69
CA PRO A 379 -9.78 -19.35 9.95
C PRO A 379 -11.15 -19.72 9.36
N VAL A 380 -11.95 -18.71 9.05
CA VAL A 380 -13.29 -18.91 8.46
C VAL A 380 -13.14 -19.60 7.10
N ASP A 381 -14.07 -20.52 6.80
CA ASP A 381 -14.15 -21.28 5.55
C ASP A 381 -12.93 -22.18 5.24
N ILE A 382 -12.14 -22.52 6.28
CA ILE A 382 -11.00 -23.43 6.13
C ILE A 382 -11.31 -24.78 6.76
N GLU A 383 -11.14 -25.84 5.95
CA GLU A 383 -11.36 -27.21 6.37
C GLU A 383 -10.09 -28.05 6.45
N GLN A 384 -9.03 -27.66 5.77
CA GLN A 384 -7.79 -28.42 5.70
C GLN A 384 -6.57 -27.56 6.02
N PHE A 385 -5.55 -28.23 6.55
CA PHE A 385 -4.31 -27.61 6.97
C PHE A 385 -3.10 -28.43 6.50
N HIS A 386 -1.99 -27.74 6.30
CA HIS A 386 -0.69 -28.33 6.04
C HIS A 386 0.26 -27.94 7.18
N LEU A 387 0.71 -28.91 7.95
CA LEU A 387 1.68 -28.77 9.04
C LEU A 387 3.06 -29.19 8.58
N GLN A 388 4.06 -28.42 8.90
CA GLN A 388 5.48 -28.79 8.78
C GLN A 388 6.19 -28.59 10.10
N VAL A 389 7.02 -29.59 10.51
CA VAL A 389 7.97 -29.50 11.61
C VAL A 389 9.36 -29.80 11.06
N SER A 390 10.33 -28.96 11.38
CA SER A 390 11.69 -29.02 10.85
C SER A 390 12.72 -28.93 11.98
N ALA A 391 13.90 -29.52 11.76
CA ALA A 391 15.03 -29.39 12.65
C ALA A 391 15.80 -28.06 12.45
N ASN A 392 15.41 -27.23 11.44
CA ASN A 392 15.99 -25.91 11.21
C ASN A 392 14.94 -24.91 10.71
N ASP A 393 15.25 -23.63 10.78
CA ASP A 393 14.37 -22.51 10.43
C ASP A 393 14.17 -22.32 8.92
N ALA A 394 15.03 -22.92 8.09
CA ALA A 394 14.89 -22.92 6.62
C ALA A 394 13.85 -23.92 6.11
N PHE A 395 13.41 -24.87 6.96
CA PHE A 395 12.47 -25.95 6.60
C PHE A 395 12.97 -26.86 5.47
N ASP A 396 14.28 -27.09 5.38
CA ASP A 396 14.92 -28.03 4.46
C ASP A 396 15.21 -29.39 5.12
N SER A 397 15.02 -29.52 6.44
CA SER A 397 15.19 -30.74 7.22
C SER A 397 13.89 -31.09 7.95
N LEU A 398 12.87 -31.50 7.19
CA LEU A 398 11.53 -31.82 7.72
C LEU A 398 11.57 -33.13 8.50
N VAL A 399 10.98 -33.12 9.70
CA VAL A 399 10.70 -34.29 10.53
C VAL A 399 9.24 -34.70 10.48
N THR A 400 8.36 -33.74 10.12
CA THR A 400 6.93 -33.96 9.90
C THR A 400 6.48 -33.10 8.71
N ASP A 401 5.71 -33.67 7.81
CA ASP A 401 5.11 -32.96 6.65
C ASP A 401 3.71 -33.56 6.38
N GLU A 402 2.69 -32.94 6.98
CA GLU A 402 1.31 -33.42 6.95
C GLU A 402 0.42 -32.44 6.21
N SER A 403 0.04 -32.77 4.98
CA SER A 403 -0.60 -31.83 4.03
C SER A 403 -2.14 -31.92 3.96
N THR A 404 -2.79 -32.79 4.73
CA THR A 404 -4.24 -33.04 4.62
C THR A 404 -4.97 -33.10 5.96
N LEU A 405 -4.47 -32.36 6.94
CA LEU A 405 -5.06 -32.35 8.28
C LEU A 405 -6.39 -31.60 8.26
N ARG A 406 -7.39 -32.17 8.97
CA ARG A 406 -8.72 -31.57 9.13
C ARG A 406 -9.00 -31.08 10.55
N SER A 407 -8.13 -31.44 11.49
CA SER A 407 -8.18 -31.01 12.89
C SER A 407 -7.31 -29.78 13.10
N GLU A 408 -7.63 -28.98 14.09
CA GLU A 408 -6.81 -27.87 14.61
C GLU A 408 -5.69 -28.34 15.54
N ARG A 409 -5.53 -29.65 15.67
CA ARG A 409 -4.52 -30.29 16.53
C ARG A 409 -3.89 -31.48 15.82
N TYR A 410 -2.62 -31.69 16.10
CA TYR A 410 -1.86 -32.85 15.62
C TYR A 410 -0.84 -33.29 16.65
N THR A 411 -0.77 -34.59 16.87
CA THR A 411 0.26 -35.24 17.69
C THR A 411 1.06 -36.19 16.79
N PRO A 412 2.39 -36.05 16.71
CA PRO A 412 3.21 -36.95 15.90
C PRO A 412 3.06 -38.41 16.34
N SER A 413 3.04 -39.33 15.39
CA SER A 413 3.04 -40.77 15.66
C SER A 413 4.44 -41.31 16.02
N ALA A 414 5.48 -40.58 15.62
CA ALA A 414 6.87 -40.90 15.93
C ALA A 414 7.41 -39.93 16.96
N GLU A 415 8.26 -40.46 17.88
CA GLU A 415 8.94 -39.65 18.88
C GLU A 415 10.00 -38.74 18.24
N LEU A 416 10.03 -37.50 18.69
CA LEU A 416 11.09 -36.54 18.31
C LEU A 416 12.41 -36.93 19.05
N ALA A 417 13.53 -36.75 18.38
CA ALA A 417 14.86 -36.78 19.05
C ALA A 417 15.03 -35.48 19.85
N ALA A 418 15.86 -35.53 20.93
CA ALA A 418 16.19 -34.31 21.66
C ALA A 418 16.86 -33.27 20.74
N GLY A 419 16.38 -32.00 20.76
CA GLY A 419 16.89 -30.98 19.89
C GLY A 419 15.96 -29.74 19.76
N HIS A 420 16.37 -28.80 18.90
CA HIS A 420 15.62 -27.63 18.57
C HIS A 420 14.78 -27.89 17.32
N TYR A 421 13.55 -27.39 17.31
CA TYR A 421 12.59 -27.58 16.23
C TYR A 421 11.86 -26.29 15.92
N TYR A 422 11.43 -26.18 14.65
CA TYR A 422 10.61 -25.11 14.12
C TYR A 422 9.36 -25.74 13.50
N TRP A 423 8.22 -25.07 13.63
CA TRP A 423 7.00 -25.56 13.01
C TRP A 423 6.16 -24.42 12.48
N ARG A 424 5.39 -24.73 11.44
CA ARG A 424 4.51 -23.79 10.75
C ARG A 424 3.29 -24.53 10.20
N VAL A 425 2.20 -23.77 9.99
CA VAL A 425 0.95 -24.32 9.43
C VAL A 425 0.45 -23.39 8.34
N ALA A 426 -0.06 -23.96 7.24
CA ALA A 426 -0.78 -23.23 6.20
C ALA A 426 -2.22 -23.72 6.12
N SER A 427 -3.14 -22.80 5.78
CA SER A 427 -4.54 -23.12 5.46
C SER A 427 -4.64 -23.63 4.02
N ILE A 428 -5.63 -24.51 3.77
CA ILE A 428 -6.00 -24.98 2.43
C ILE A 428 -7.50 -24.74 2.28
N ASP A 429 -7.89 -24.01 1.22
CA ASP A 429 -9.28 -23.68 0.96
C ASP A 429 -10.06 -24.85 0.35
N GLY A 430 -11.39 -24.67 0.14
CA GLY A 430 -12.26 -25.67 -0.46
C GLY A 430 -11.94 -26.01 -1.93
N ALA A 431 -11.14 -25.20 -2.61
CA ALA A 431 -10.64 -25.48 -3.97
C ALA A 431 -9.29 -26.22 -3.96
N GLY A 432 -8.72 -26.49 -2.78
CA GLY A 432 -7.42 -27.14 -2.62
C GLY A 432 -6.23 -26.20 -2.77
N VAL A 433 -6.47 -24.88 -2.78
CA VAL A 433 -5.39 -23.90 -2.85
C VAL A 433 -4.80 -23.70 -1.46
N ARG A 434 -3.48 -23.91 -1.34
CA ARG A 434 -2.74 -23.66 -0.12
C ARG A 434 -2.34 -22.19 -0.04
N GLY A 435 -2.67 -21.54 1.05
CA GLY A 435 -2.25 -20.18 1.38
C GLY A 435 -0.79 -20.09 1.87
N PRO A 436 -0.37 -18.91 2.31
CA PRO A 436 0.94 -18.71 2.90
C PRO A 436 1.08 -19.50 4.22
N TRP A 437 2.32 -19.77 4.59
CA TRP A 437 2.64 -20.34 5.88
C TRP A 437 2.41 -19.31 7.00
N SER A 438 2.03 -19.77 8.19
CA SER A 438 2.13 -18.98 9.40
C SER A 438 3.59 -18.57 9.66
N ASP A 439 3.80 -17.59 10.53
CA ASP A 439 5.11 -17.38 11.08
C ASP A 439 5.55 -18.65 11.80
N ALA A 440 6.84 -19.02 11.65
CA ALA A 440 7.37 -20.20 12.26
C ALA A 440 7.54 -19.99 13.78
N ALA A 441 7.12 -20.98 14.57
CA ALA A 441 7.38 -21.02 16.00
C ALA A 441 8.50 -22.00 16.30
N ALA A 442 9.34 -21.67 17.28
CA ALA A 442 10.44 -22.50 17.73
C ALA A 442 10.16 -23.12 19.09
N PHE A 443 10.56 -24.37 19.28
CA PHE A 443 10.56 -25.04 20.59
C PHE A 443 11.79 -25.93 20.72
N GLU A 444 12.08 -26.34 21.95
CA GLU A 444 13.15 -27.30 22.25
C GLU A 444 12.53 -28.54 22.90
N PHE A 445 12.80 -29.71 22.33
CA PHE A 445 12.49 -30.95 23.01
C PHE A 445 13.73 -31.44 23.81
N ARG A 446 13.57 -31.62 25.10
CA ARG A 446 14.54 -32.25 25.99
C ARG A 446 13.89 -33.43 26.70
N ALA A 447 14.47 -34.60 26.57
CA ALA A 447 14.02 -35.76 27.30
C ALA A 447 14.05 -35.50 28.82
N GLN A 448 13.13 -36.12 29.55
CA GLN A 448 13.17 -36.07 31.01
C GLN A 448 14.48 -36.71 31.52
N PRO A 449 15.16 -36.11 32.51
CA PRO A 449 16.30 -36.78 33.17
C PRO A 449 15.85 -38.09 33.81
N ASN A 450 16.64 -39.13 33.67
CA ASN A 450 16.36 -40.39 34.32
C ASN A 450 16.62 -40.28 35.84
N ALA A 451 15.87 -41.04 36.65
CA ALA A 451 16.19 -41.20 38.05
C ALA A 451 17.59 -41.80 38.21
N PRO A 452 18.46 -41.22 39.06
CA PRO A 452 19.80 -41.76 39.27
C PRO A 452 19.74 -43.18 39.82
N ALA A 453 20.62 -44.06 39.32
CA ALA A 453 20.83 -45.37 39.92
C ALA A 453 21.75 -45.18 41.14
N VAL A 454 21.28 -45.58 42.30
CA VAL A 454 21.92 -45.32 43.58
C VAL A 454 22.64 -46.58 44.05
N ASP A 455 23.88 -46.38 44.50
CA ASP A 455 24.71 -47.48 45.08
C ASP A 455 24.38 -47.69 46.58
N ALA A 456 24.71 -48.84 47.12
CA ALA A 456 24.61 -49.06 48.55
C ALA A 456 25.57 -48.11 49.31
N PRO A 457 25.10 -47.47 50.40
CA PRO A 457 25.96 -46.54 51.14
C PRO A 457 27.12 -47.23 51.78
N ALA A 458 28.29 -46.58 51.75
CA ALA A 458 29.49 -47.03 52.44
C ALA A 458 29.48 -46.53 53.91
N LEU A 459 29.32 -47.45 54.85
CA LEU A 459 29.22 -47.15 56.29
C LEU A 459 30.58 -47.07 56.90
N GLY A 460 31.11 -45.87 57.14
CA GLY A 460 32.34 -45.62 57.88
C GLY A 460 32.15 -45.55 59.41
N GLU A 461 33.19 -45.36 60.16
CA GLU A 461 33.12 -45.25 61.64
C GLU A 461 32.48 -43.93 62.07
N SER A 462 32.82 -42.82 61.43
CA SER A 462 32.35 -41.45 61.75
C SER A 462 31.45 -40.86 60.68
N GLU A 463 31.49 -41.36 59.43
CA GLU A 463 30.80 -40.78 58.26
C GLU A 463 30.18 -41.90 57.44
N ILE A 464 29.22 -41.49 56.57
CA ILE A 464 28.58 -42.36 55.59
C ILE A 464 28.68 -41.71 54.23
N ASP A 465 29.17 -42.45 53.24
CA ASP A 465 29.30 -42.02 51.87
C ASP A 465 28.17 -42.62 51.03
N PHE A 466 27.49 -41.73 50.28
CA PHE A 466 26.49 -42.10 49.31
C PHE A 466 26.97 -41.74 47.91
N HIS A 467 26.83 -42.65 46.99
CA HIS A 467 27.19 -42.49 45.60
C HIS A 467 26.03 -42.91 44.71
N TRP A 468 25.91 -42.28 43.57
CA TRP A 468 24.97 -42.68 42.54
C TRP A 468 25.57 -42.43 41.16
N ARG A 469 24.96 -43.02 40.14
CA ARG A 469 25.44 -42.83 38.77
C ARG A 469 25.17 -41.39 38.31
N ASP A 470 26.19 -40.78 37.69
CA ASP A 470 26.07 -39.48 37.05
C ASP A 470 24.99 -39.52 35.95
N ALA A 471 24.04 -38.61 35.99
CA ALA A 471 22.93 -38.50 35.04
C ALA A 471 23.30 -37.69 33.78
N GLY A 472 24.50 -37.09 33.72
CA GLY A 472 25.03 -36.36 32.57
C GLY A 472 25.54 -34.96 32.90
N ALA A 473 26.12 -34.33 31.93
CA ALA A 473 26.71 -32.98 32.07
C ALA A 473 25.62 -31.94 32.45
N GLY A 474 25.94 -31.04 33.38
CA GLY A 474 25.08 -29.96 33.83
C GLY A 474 23.95 -30.39 34.78
N MET A 475 23.93 -31.65 35.21
CA MET A 475 22.98 -32.14 36.19
C MET A 475 23.37 -31.78 37.60
N ARG A 476 22.41 -31.39 38.41
CA ARG A 476 22.49 -31.32 39.88
C ARG A 476 21.66 -32.42 40.48
N TYR A 477 21.88 -32.72 41.75
CA TYR A 477 21.24 -33.83 42.43
C TYR A 477 20.59 -33.33 43.71
N GLN A 478 19.34 -33.75 43.96
CA GLN A 478 18.71 -33.55 45.25
C GLN A 478 18.69 -34.87 45.99
N PHE A 479 19.34 -34.88 47.15
CA PHE A 479 19.43 -36.01 48.07
C PHE A 479 18.48 -35.76 49.26
N GLN A 480 17.65 -36.74 49.63
CA GLN A 480 16.83 -36.70 50.84
C GLN A 480 17.07 -37.91 51.69
N LEU A 481 17.10 -37.68 53.05
CA LEU A 481 17.23 -38.70 54.07
C LEU A 481 16.12 -38.54 55.11
N ASP A 482 15.52 -39.64 55.54
CA ASP A 482 14.50 -39.70 56.57
C ASP A 482 14.60 -41.03 57.36
N THR A 483 13.92 -41.15 58.51
CA THR A 483 13.73 -42.38 59.25
C THR A 483 12.47 -43.15 58.83
N ASP A 484 11.66 -42.58 57.91
CA ASP A 484 10.47 -43.18 57.36
C ASP A 484 10.52 -43.21 55.83
N ALA A 485 10.05 -44.31 55.23
CA ALA A 485 10.07 -44.54 53.79
C ALA A 485 9.18 -43.56 53.00
N GLU A 486 8.18 -42.93 53.63
CA GLU A 486 7.31 -41.95 53.03
C GLU A 486 7.81 -40.49 53.13
N PHE A 487 8.93 -40.28 53.80
CA PHE A 487 9.60 -38.97 53.98
C PHE A 487 8.73 -37.87 54.61
N PRO A 488 7.98 -38.15 55.72
CA PRO A 488 7.13 -37.16 56.36
C PRO A 488 7.91 -36.06 57.10
N SER A 489 9.17 -36.35 57.54
CA SER A 489 9.96 -35.47 58.39
C SER A 489 11.43 -35.44 57.94
N ILE A 490 11.70 -34.98 56.73
CA ILE A 490 13.01 -35.02 56.08
C ILE A 490 14.11 -34.52 57.00
N ILE A 491 15.05 -35.37 57.33
CA ILE A 491 16.21 -35.10 58.21
C ILE A 491 17.25 -34.30 57.45
N LEU A 492 17.47 -34.64 56.18
CA LEU A 492 18.44 -33.98 55.32
C LEU A 492 17.85 -33.80 53.92
N ASP A 493 17.86 -32.57 53.43
CA ASP A 493 17.54 -32.20 52.04
C ASP A 493 18.68 -31.34 51.50
N ARG A 494 19.40 -31.82 50.48
CA ARG A 494 20.55 -31.13 49.88
C ARG A 494 20.52 -31.21 48.39
N VAL A 495 20.81 -30.06 47.74
CA VAL A 495 21.07 -29.98 46.31
C VAL A 495 22.61 -29.94 46.12
N LEU A 496 23.13 -30.79 45.27
CA LEU A 496 24.53 -31.07 45.08
C LEU A 496 24.91 -30.96 43.60
N ASP A 497 26.14 -30.53 43.34
CA ASP A 497 26.66 -30.41 41.97
C ASP A 497 27.47 -31.68 41.56
N SER A 498 27.57 -32.67 42.45
CA SER A 498 28.25 -33.93 42.21
C SER A 498 27.38 -35.13 42.58
N PRO A 499 27.61 -36.31 41.96
CA PRO A 499 26.81 -37.52 42.20
C PRO A 499 27.19 -38.25 43.48
N GLN A 500 27.50 -37.51 44.55
CA GLN A 500 27.88 -38.10 45.84
C GLN A 500 27.62 -37.10 46.97
N ILE A 501 27.46 -37.65 48.19
CA ILE A 501 27.41 -36.88 49.44
C ILE A 501 28.00 -37.73 50.59
N THR A 502 28.80 -37.08 51.42
CA THR A 502 29.25 -37.61 52.71
C THR A 502 28.49 -36.92 53.81
N ILE A 503 27.94 -37.65 54.76
CA ILE A 503 27.27 -37.12 55.96
C ILE A 503 27.87 -37.69 57.22
N ASP A 504 27.84 -36.95 58.35
CA ASP A 504 28.16 -37.47 59.66
C ASP A 504 27.30 -38.70 59.97
N ARG A 505 27.84 -39.69 60.60
CA ARG A 505 27.12 -40.90 60.97
C ARG A 505 26.01 -40.59 61.95
N PRO A 506 24.72 -40.74 61.57
CA PRO A 506 23.61 -40.44 62.46
C PRO A 506 23.47 -41.52 63.55
N THR A 507 22.51 -41.31 64.47
CA THR A 507 22.25 -42.22 65.59
C THR A 507 21.78 -43.59 65.10
N ALA A 508 21.90 -44.64 65.95
CA ALA A 508 21.45 -45.99 65.60
C ALA A 508 19.93 -46.02 65.28
N SER A 509 19.61 -46.30 64.04
CA SER A 509 18.21 -46.41 63.51
C SER A 509 18.27 -47.02 62.11
N ALA A 510 17.07 -47.33 61.56
CA ALA A 510 16.89 -47.54 60.13
C ALA A 510 16.67 -46.18 59.45
N TYR A 511 17.27 -45.98 58.30
CA TYR A 511 17.17 -44.77 57.50
C TYR A 511 16.78 -45.10 56.10
N PHE A 512 16.05 -44.18 55.46
CA PHE A 512 15.64 -44.21 54.07
C PHE A 512 16.21 -43.04 53.35
N PHE A 513 16.67 -43.21 52.11
CA PHE A 513 17.17 -42.14 51.28
C PHE A 513 16.71 -42.31 49.83
N ARG A 514 16.65 -41.19 49.13
CA ARG A 514 16.30 -41.10 47.72
C ARG A 514 17.04 -39.94 47.06
N VAL A 515 17.29 -40.06 45.75
CA VAL A 515 18.00 -39.05 44.97
C VAL A 515 17.20 -38.79 43.69
N ARG A 516 17.21 -37.58 43.24
CA ARG A 516 16.73 -37.21 41.91
C ARG A 516 17.72 -36.29 41.22
N ALA A 517 17.76 -36.35 39.88
CA ALA A 517 18.54 -35.44 39.05
C ALA A 517 17.72 -34.18 38.77
N ILE A 518 18.40 -33.05 38.66
CA ILE A 518 17.83 -31.72 38.30
C ILE A 518 18.67 -31.18 37.17
N ASP A 519 18.03 -30.88 36.02
CA ASP A 519 18.76 -30.30 34.89
C ASP A 519 19.04 -28.80 35.07
N ASP A 520 19.73 -28.21 34.07
CA ASP A 520 20.10 -26.79 34.03
C ASP A 520 18.90 -25.82 33.99
N THR A 521 17.72 -26.32 33.63
CA THR A 521 16.46 -25.56 33.64
C THR A 521 15.71 -25.63 34.96
N GLY A 522 16.21 -26.46 35.92
CA GLY A 522 15.57 -26.74 37.20
C GLY A 522 14.52 -27.83 37.16
N TYR A 523 14.38 -28.57 36.04
CA TYR A 523 13.47 -29.69 35.93
C TYR A 523 14.03 -30.90 36.63
N ALA A 524 13.24 -31.53 37.51
CA ALA A 524 13.66 -32.67 38.31
C ALA A 524 13.17 -33.99 37.70
N SER A 525 14.04 -35.01 37.72
CA SER A 525 13.66 -36.38 37.40
C SER A 525 12.70 -36.95 38.46
N PRO A 526 12.02 -38.09 38.19
CA PRO A 526 11.49 -38.91 39.25
C PRO A 526 12.54 -39.23 40.32
N TRP A 527 12.12 -39.45 41.54
CA TRP A 527 13.01 -39.97 42.57
C TRP A 527 13.55 -41.37 42.22
N SER A 528 14.78 -41.67 42.64
CA SER A 528 15.25 -43.05 42.66
C SER A 528 14.33 -43.92 43.49
N PRO A 529 14.34 -45.24 43.31
CA PRO A 529 13.75 -46.12 44.29
C PRO A 529 14.29 -45.84 45.68
N THR A 530 13.43 -45.72 46.69
CA THR A 530 13.84 -45.51 48.08
C THR A 530 14.75 -46.64 48.52
N GLN A 531 15.94 -46.30 48.99
CA GLN A 531 16.90 -47.24 49.56
C GLN A 531 16.86 -47.14 51.06
N THR A 532 17.17 -48.27 51.73
CA THR A 532 17.24 -48.31 53.17
C THR A 532 18.60 -48.84 53.64
N PHE A 533 19.05 -48.32 54.76
CA PHE A 533 20.22 -48.83 55.47
C PHE A 533 19.98 -48.74 56.97
N SER A 534 20.67 -49.58 57.75
CA SER A 534 20.54 -49.62 59.21
C SER A 534 21.88 -49.38 59.86
N ILE A 535 21.89 -48.49 60.86
CA ILE A 535 23.04 -48.26 61.73
C ILE A 535 22.82 -49.07 62.98
N PRO A 536 23.64 -50.09 63.23
CA PRO A 536 23.54 -50.89 64.45
C PRO A 536 23.78 -50.05 65.70
N ALA A 537 23.03 -50.30 66.75
CA ALA A 537 23.33 -49.70 68.06
C ALA A 537 24.71 -50.06 68.52
N SER A 538 25.50 -49.12 69.04
CA SER A 538 26.78 -49.38 69.60
C SER A 538 26.70 -50.35 70.77
N PRO A 539 27.53 -51.37 70.83
CA PRO A 539 27.48 -52.35 71.95
C PRO A 539 27.51 -51.71 73.34
N TRP A 540 28.10 -50.54 73.44
CA TRP A 540 28.19 -49.81 74.71
C TRP A 540 26.84 -49.18 75.14
N GLN A 541 25.87 -48.94 74.28
CA GLN A 541 24.52 -48.46 74.61
C GLN A 541 23.66 -49.57 75.17
N LEU A 542 23.95 -50.83 74.97
CA LEU A 542 23.27 -51.96 75.51
C LEU A 542 23.74 -52.35 76.96
N LEU A 543 24.83 -51.73 77.46
CA LEU A 543 25.39 -52.00 78.76
C LEU A 543 24.90 -51.11 79.91
N VAL A 544 24.11 -50.09 79.62
CA VAL A 544 23.63 -49.08 80.59
C VAL A 544 22.50 -49.61 81.51
N PRO A 545 21.62 -50.54 81.17
CA PRO A 545 20.60 -50.98 82.12
C PRO A 545 21.04 -52.06 83.11
N PHE A 546 22.26 -52.72 82.99
CA PHE A 546 22.68 -53.78 83.89
C PHE A 546 23.50 -53.33 85.13
N GLY A 547 23.84 -52.04 85.19
CA GLY A 547 24.62 -51.50 86.31
C GLY A 547 23.80 -51.01 87.54
N MET A 548 22.47 -51.08 87.55
CA MET A 548 21.61 -50.54 88.60
C MET A 548 20.78 -51.57 89.36
N LEU A 549 21.14 -52.87 89.27
CA LEU A 549 20.44 -53.96 90.01
C LEU A 549 21.35 -54.78 90.99
N LEU A 550 22.46 -54.15 91.47
CA LEU A 550 23.31 -54.75 92.46
C LEU A 550 23.70 -53.76 93.57
N LEU A 551 22.72 -53.06 94.16
CA LEU A 551 22.82 -52.39 95.46
C LEU A 551 21.42 -52.17 96.03
N LEU A 552 20.87 -53.31 96.61
CA LEU A 552 19.93 -53.31 97.70
C LEU A 552 20.05 -54.70 98.37
#